data_8f53e08b470b6499cd8b9c846e6979b8
#
_entry.id   8f53e08b470b6499cd8b9c846e6979b8
#
_cell.length_a   1.000
_cell.length_b   1.000
_cell.length_c   1.000
_cell.angle_alpha   90.00
_cell.angle_beta   90.00
_cell.angle_gamma   90.00
#
_symmetry.space_group_name_H-M   'P 1'
#
loop_
_entity.id
_entity.type
_entity.pdbx_description
1 polymer ?
#
loop_
_entity_poly.entity_id
_entity_poly.type
_entity_poly.pdbx_seq_one_letter_code
_entity_poly.pdbx_strand_id
1 'polypeptide(L)'
;MTLLLNRSDVQSLLSMPKAMDVLQAAFAELDAGSAEMPDRTVIVDPSVGGWIAYMPAYLKSGGALGVKAVTVYKGNPAEFGLPTTVGTILVQDKQTGVVVAVMDGGLLTGIRTGAASGVATRHLARKDSRVAGVIGTGVMARGQVMALVEAAELEKVLIYSRSDKSAQRSFADEFSEITGVDISLAESAESLVRESDIVTLITSATEPIVNSSWWKPGTHINGVGSHAPGIRELDTATVQMAKVICDQTQACLNEAGDIQIPVEEGVYRSDDIHGDLGSVINGKIAGRQNDEEITLFKSVGLAIQDISCASLVYEQAKEQGVGLEFDFTL
;
A
#
# COMPACT_ATOMS: atom_id res chain seq x y z
N MET A 1 -8.17 -23.28 -19.77
CA MET A 1 -9.30 -22.48 -19.25
C MET A 1 -8.75 -21.36 -18.41
N THR A 2 -9.30 -20.16 -18.55
CA THR A 2 -8.95 -18.95 -17.79
C THR A 2 -10.09 -18.65 -16.80
N LEU A 3 -9.78 -18.38 -15.54
CA LEU A 3 -10.77 -17.94 -14.55
C LEU A 3 -11.01 -16.43 -14.65
N LEU A 4 -12.25 -16.02 -14.78
CA LEU A 4 -12.67 -14.63 -14.68
C LEU A 4 -13.21 -14.39 -13.26
N LEU A 5 -12.55 -13.51 -12.50
CA LEU A 5 -12.84 -13.25 -11.09
C LEU A 5 -13.25 -11.78 -10.89
N ASN A 6 -14.47 -11.57 -10.50
CA ASN A 6 -14.98 -10.23 -10.24
C ASN A 6 -14.57 -9.72 -8.85
N ARG A 7 -15.00 -8.51 -8.51
CA ARG A 7 -14.68 -7.85 -7.24
C ARG A 7 -15.13 -8.65 -6.01
N SER A 8 -16.31 -9.26 -6.04
CA SER A 8 -16.82 -10.07 -4.92
C SER A 8 -16.07 -11.39 -4.75
N ASP A 9 -15.61 -11.98 -5.86
CA ASP A 9 -14.76 -13.17 -5.82
C ASP A 9 -13.43 -12.85 -5.15
N VAL A 10 -12.76 -11.78 -5.58
CA VAL A 10 -11.50 -11.32 -4.97
C VAL A 10 -11.69 -11.02 -3.47
N GLN A 11 -12.81 -10.37 -3.09
CA GLN A 11 -13.09 -10.06 -1.69
C GLN A 11 -13.26 -11.31 -0.82
N SER A 12 -13.88 -12.35 -1.35
CA SER A 12 -14.10 -13.59 -0.61
C SER A 12 -12.84 -14.44 -0.44
N LEU A 13 -11.86 -14.30 -1.36
CA LEU A 13 -10.66 -15.13 -1.44
C LEU A 13 -9.43 -14.51 -0.78
N LEU A 14 -9.35 -13.17 -0.71
CA LEU A 14 -8.16 -12.45 -0.22
C LEU A 14 -8.42 -11.79 1.14
N SER A 15 -8.08 -12.48 2.22
CA SER A 15 -8.08 -11.89 3.56
C SER A 15 -6.80 -11.09 3.85
N MET A 16 -6.88 -10.11 4.76
CA MET A 16 -5.72 -9.26 5.13
C MET A 16 -4.54 -10.09 5.68
N PRO A 17 -4.71 -11.05 6.61
CA PRO A 17 -3.59 -11.88 7.07
C PRO A 17 -2.88 -12.59 5.93
N LYS A 18 -3.61 -13.25 5.02
CA LYS A 18 -3.03 -13.94 3.87
C LYS A 18 -2.32 -12.98 2.90
N ALA A 19 -2.88 -11.79 2.68
CA ALA A 19 -2.24 -10.76 1.87
C ALA A 19 -0.92 -10.30 2.49
N MET A 20 -0.87 -10.10 3.81
CA MET A 20 0.36 -9.72 4.50
C MET A 20 1.42 -10.82 4.43
N ASP A 21 1.04 -12.08 4.60
CA ASP A 21 1.99 -13.20 4.55
C ASP A 21 2.60 -13.36 3.14
N VAL A 22 1.78 -13.28 2.10
CA VAL A 22 2.28 -13.39 0.71
C VAL A 22 3.12 -12.17 0.32
N LEU A 23 2.79 -10.98 0.80
CA LEU A 23 3.60 -9.80 0.56
C LEU A 23 4.95 -9.86 1.28
N GLN A 24 4.98 -10.33 2.52
CA GLN A 24 6.25 -10.52 3.24
C GLN A 24 7.20 -11.43 2.45
N ALA A 25 6.68 -12.55 1.91
CA ALA A 25 7.46 -13.43 1.04
C ALA A 25 7.89 -12.73 -0.27
N ALA A 26 7.00 -11.94 -0.88
CA ALA A 26 7.30 -11.23 -2.13
C ALA A 26 8.40 -10.16 -1.94
N PHE A 27 8.38 -9.39 -0.85
CA PHE A 27 9.45 -8.45 -0.52
C PHE A 27 10.78 -9.17 -0.26
N ALA A 28 10.74 -10.29 0.47
CA ALA A 28 11.95 -11.10 0.71
C ALA A 28 12.54 -11.65 -0.60
N GLU A 29 11.69 -12.08 -1.52
CA GLU A 29 12.09 -12.60 -2.82
C GLU A 29 12.68 -11.51 -3.73
N LEU A 30 12.10 -10.30 -3.70
CA LEU A 30 12.63 -9.14 -4.43
C LEU A 30 14.04 -8.80 -3.95
N ASP A 31 14.25 -8.70 -2.65
CA ASP A 31 15.56 -8.42 -2.03
C ASP A 31 16.59 -9.53 -2.26
N ALA A 32 16.15 -10.77 -2.41
CA ALA A 32 17.01 -11.90 -2.76
C ALA A 32 17.41 -11.93 -4.26
N GLY A 33 16.87 -11.02 -5.09
CA GLY A 33 17.12 -10.98 -6.53
C GLY A 33 16.43 -12.09 -7.32
N SER A 34 15.44 -12.77 -6.74
CA SER A 34 14.67 -13.85 -7.38
C SER A 34 13.38 -13.35 -8.02
N ALA A 35 13.06 -12.07 -7.93
CA ALA A 35 11.95 -11.45 -8.63
C ALA A 35 12.43 -10.60 -9.81
N GLU A 36 11.68 -10.62 -10.90
CA GLU A 36 11.83 -9.69 -12.02
C GLU A 36 10.66 -8.72 -12.02
N MET A 37 10.96 -7.43 -11.92
CA MET A 37 9.97 -6.36 -11.87
C MET A 37 10.51 -5.17 -12.67
N PRO A 38 10.25 -5.13 -13.99
CA PRO A 38 10.57 -3.97 -14.80
C PRO A 38 9.83 -2.71 -14.31
N ASP A 39 10.39 -1.53 -14.59
CA ASP A 39 9.71 -0.28 -14.31
C ASP A 39 8.34 -0.24 -14.97
N ARG A 40 7.37 0.35 -14.29
CA ARG A 40 6.03 0.51 -14.83
C ARG A 40 6.04 1.38 -16.09
N THR A 41 5.32 0.94 -17.11
CA THR A 41 5.11 1.74 -18.32
C THR A 41 3.88 2.62 -18.11
N VAL A 42 4.06 3.95 -18.15
CA VAL A 42 2.98 4.91 -17.96
C VAL A 42 2.63 5.59 -19.28
N ILE A 43 1.34 5.64 -19.57
CA ILE A 43 0.77 6.40 -20.68
C ILE A 43 -0.13 7.48 -20.06
N VAL A 44 0.12 8.75 -20.41
CA VAL A 44 -0.66 9.89 -19.94
C VAL A 44 -1.49 10.45 -21.09
N ASP A 45 -2.78 10.66 -20.85
CA ASP A 45 -3.65 11.40 -21.76
C ASP A 45 -4.08 12.72 -21.10
N PRO A 46 -3.42 13.84 -21.43
CA PRO A 46 -3.75 15.13 -20.86
C PRO A 46 -5.14 15.64 -21.25
N SER A 47 -5.71 15.16 -22.37
CA SER A 47 -7.01 15.64 -22.88
C SER A 47 -8.18 15.26 -21.98
N VAL A 48 -8.05 14.14 -21.24
CA VAL A 48 -9.05 13.65 -20.28
C VAL A 48 -8.54 13.66 -18.85
N GLY A 49 -7.30 14.15 -18.62
CA GLY A 49 -6.69 14.20 -17.28
C GLY A 49 -6.47 12.82 -16.68
N GLY A 50 -6.27 11.81 -17.52
CA GLY A 50 -6.12 10.41 -17.14
C GLY A 50 -4.72 9.86 -17.40
N TRP A 51 -4.36 8.79 -16.69
CA TRP A 51 -3.16 8.01 -16.96
C TRP A 51 -3.40 6.51 -16.77
N ILE A 52 -2.60 5.71 -17.46
CA ILE A 52 -2.64 4.25 -17.44
C ILE A 52 -1.24 3.75 -17.11
N ALA A 53 -1.11 2.79 -16.21
CA ALA A 53 0.14 2.09 -15.95
C ALA A 53 0.01 0.59 -16.19
N TYR A 54 1.03 0.02 -16.80
CA TYR A 54 1.22 -1.42 -16.94
C TYR A 54 2.36 -1.85 -16.03
N MET A 55 2.07 -2.77 -15.12
CA MET A 55 2.96 -3.16 -14.02
C MET A 55 3.18 -4.67 -14.03
N PRO A 56 4.14 -5.17 -14.82
CA PRO A 56 4.47 -6.60 -14.86
C PRO A 56 5.37 -7.00 -13.69
N ALA A 57 5.24 -8.27 -13.24
CA ALA A 57 6.17 -8.88 -12.32
C ALA A 57 6.21 -10.39 -12.48
N TYR A 58 7.38 -10.96 -12.17
CA TYR A 58 7.60 -12.39 -12.05
C TYR A 58 8.36 -12.72 -10.77
N LEU A 59 7.70 -13.42 -9.84
CA LEU A 59 8.28 -13.97 -8.64
C LEU A 59 8.63 -15.43 -8.90
N LYS A 60 9.91 -15.72 -9.13
CA LYS A 60 10.41 -17.02 -9.61
C LYS A 60 10.20 -18.13 -8.61
N SER A 61 10.43 -17.87 -7.31
CA SER A 61 10.30 -18.84 -6.23
C SER A 61 8.83 -19.23 -6.01
N GLY A 62 7.95 -18.23 -5.88
CA GLY A 62 6.51 -18.43 -5.75
C GLY A 62 5.80 -18.83 -7.05
N GLY A 63 6.46 -18.63 -8.20
CA GLY A 63 5.90 -18.93 -9.52
C GLY A 63 4.82 -17.96 -9.99
N ALA A 64 4.64 -16.84 -9.31
CA ALA A 64 3.64 -15.83 -9.66
C ALA A 64 4.14 -14.96 -10.83
N LEU A 65 3.45 -15.01 -11.94
CA LEU A 65 3.75 -14.26 -13.17
C LEU A 65 2.49 -13.52 -13.63
N GLY A 66 2.61 -12.26 -14.00
CA GLY A 66 1.47 -11.52 -14.52
C GLY A 66 1.72 -10.03 -14.71
N VAL A 67 0.63 -9.32 -14.98
CA VAL A 67 0.64 -7.88 -15.18
C VAL A 67 -0.64 -7.25 -14.63
N LYS A 68 -0.51 -6.11 -13.95
CA LYS A 68 -1.63 -5.24 -13.64
C LYS A 68 -1.69 -4.10 -14.66
N ALA A 69 -2.84 -3.91 -15.29
CA ALA A 69 -3.21 -2.68 -15.96
C ALA A 69 -4.06 -1.85 -15.00
N VAL A 70 -3.60 -0.65 -14.62
CA VAL A 70 -4.33 0.25 -13.72
C VAL A 70 -4.46 1.63 -14.35
N THR A 71 -5.64 2.23 -14.18
CA THR A 71 -5.95 3.55 -14.71
C THR A 71 -6.39 4.49 -13.59
N VAL A 72 -6.07 5.78 -13.71
CA VAL A 72 -6.59 6.83 -12.81
C VAL A 72 -7.17 7.94 -13.68
N TYR A 73 -8.48 8.09 -13.59
CA TYR A 73 -9.27 9.09 -14.30
C TYR A 73 -10.12 9.86 -13.28
N LYS A 74 -9.68 11.08 -12.94
CA LYS A 74 -10.30 11.87 -11.86
C LYS A 74 -11.75 12.27 -12.16
N GLY A 75 -12.13 12.40 -13.44
CA GLY A 75 -13.48 12.73 -13.89
C GLY A 75 -14.49 11.58 -13.78
N ASN A 76 -14.03 10.32 -13.71
CA ASN A 76 -14.89 9.14 -13.75
C ASN A 76 -16.10 9.18 -12.80
N PRO A 77 -15.94 9.56 -11.50
CA PRO A 77 -17.09 9.55 -10.60
C PRO A 77 -18.18 10.55 -10.98
N ALA A 78 -17.79 11.74 -11.42
CA ALA A 78 -18.73 12.81 -11.76
C ALA A 78 -19.39 12.64 -13.13
N GLU A 79 -18.64 12.13 -14.12
CA GLU A 79 -19.08 12.09 -15.51
C GLU A 79 -19.69 10.75 -15.91
N PHE A 80 -19.20 9.64 -15.33
CA PHE A 80 -19.56 8.29 -15.77
C PHE A 80 -20.06 7.39 -14.63
N GLY A 81 -20.05 7.84 -13.37
CA GLY A 81 -20.40 7.02 -12.21
C GLY A 81 -19.43 5.85 -11.98
N LEU A 82 -18.22 5.92 -12.53
CA LEU A 82 -17.17 4.91 -12.40
C LEU A 82 -16.16 5.30 -11.31
N PRO A 83 -15.43 4.33 -10.72
CA PRO A 83 -14.34 4.65 -9.79
C PRO A 83 -13.24 5.49 -10.46
N THR A 84 -12.62 6.38 -9.69
CA THR A 84 -11.43 7.13 -10.14
C THR A 84 -10.30 6.20 -10.57
N THR A 85 -10.11 5.10 -9.83
CA THR A 85 -9.09 4.09 -10.13
C THR A 85 -9.76 2.80 -10.54
N VAL A 86 -9.42 2.30 -11.72
CA VAL A 86 -9.85 1.00 -12.24
C VAL A 86 -8.62 0.15 -12.52
N GLY A 87 -8.65 -1.10 -12.13
CA GLY A 87 -7.53 -2.01 -12.33
C GLY A 87 -8.01 -3.40 -12.79
N THR A 88 -7.23 -4.01 -13.67
CA THR A 88 -7.40 -5.40 -14.07
C THR A 88 -6.06 -6.11 -13.97
N ILE A 89 -6.04 -7.32 -13.44
CA ILE A 89 -4.83 -8.12 -13.31
C ILE A 89 -4.97 -9.37 -14.14
N LEU A 90 -3.93 -9.67 -14.91
CA LEU A 90 -3.75 -10.93 -15.61
C LEU A 90 -2.72 -11.76 -14.87
N VAL A 91 -3.04 -13.02 -14.57
CA VAL A 91 -2.10 -14.03 -14.04
C VAL A 91 -1.81 -15.04 -15.14
N GLN A 92 -0.53 -15.39 -15.30
CA GLN A 92 -0.07 -16.29 -16.34
C GLN A 92 0.60 -17.51 -15.73
N ASP A 93 0.40 -18.65 -16.36
CA ASP A 93 1.15 -19.88 -16.06
C ASP A 93 2.61 -19.73 -16.52
N LYS A 94 3.55 -19.90 -15.61
CA LYS A 94 4.98 -19.69 -15.86
C LYS A 94 5.62 -20.69 -16.84
N GLN A 95 4.98 -21.84 -17.09
CA GLN A 95 5.53 -22.87 -17.98
C GLN A 95 5.05 -22.69 -19.41
N THR A 96 3.80 -22.29 -19.58
CA THR A 96 3.14 -22.21 -20.89
C THR A 96 2.93 -20.79 -21.37
N GLY A 97 2.97 -19.78 -20.47
CA GLY A 97 2.65 -18.38 -20.76
C GLY A 97 1.14 -18.11 -20.92
N VAL A 98 0.30 -19.14 -20.80
CA VAL A 98 -1.16 -19.00 -20.94
C VAL A 98 -1.71 -18.14 -19.81
N VAL A 99 -2.67 -17.23 -20.11
CA VAL A 99 -3.41 -16.50 -19.11
C VAL A 99 -4.33 -17.46 -18.37
N VAL A 100 -4.11 -17.65 -17.07
CA VAL A 100 -4.88 -18.57 -16.22
C VAL A 100 -5.94 -17.85 -15.38
N ALA A 101 -5.79 -16.54 -15.15
CA ALA A 101 -6.81 -15.74 -14.51
C ALA A 101 -6.81 -14.29 -15.01
N VAL A 102 -8.01 -13.69 -15.02
CA VAL A 102 -8.26 -12.25 -15.20
C VAL A 102 -9.14 -11.82 -14.04
N MET A 103 -8.71 -10.80 -13.28
CA MET A 103 -9.42 -10.42 -12.06
C MET A 103 -9.51 -8.92 -11.82
N ASP A 104 -10.43 -8.52 -10.92
CA ASP A 104 -10.53 -7.16 -10.39
C ASP A 104 -9.23 -6.76 -9.70
N GLY A 105 -8.57 -5.73 -10.24
CA GLY A 105 -7.37 -5.15 -9.66
C GLY A 105 -7.63 -3.97 -8.75
N GLY A 106 -8.84 -3.41 -8.74
CA GLY A 106 -9.18 -2.25 -7.94
C GLY A 106 -9.25 -2.56 -6.45
N LEU A 107 -10.04 -3.56 -6.06
CA LEU A 107 -10.13 -4.03 -4.68
C LEU A 107 -8.82 -4.64 -4.22
N LEU A 108 -8.23 -5.50 -5.06
CA LEU A 108 -6.95 -6.14 -4.74
C LEU A 108 -5.87 -5.08 -4.44
N THR A 109 -5.78 -4.00 -5.23
CA THR A 109 -4.85 -2.90 -4.97
C THR A 109 -5.09 -2.27 -3.60
N GLY A 110 -6.34 -2.06 -3.18
CA GLY A 110 -6.66 -1.55 -1.84
C GLY A 110 -6.15 -2.47 -0.72
N ILE A 111 -6.41 -3.77 -0.84
CA ILE A 111 -6.01 -4.79 0.15
C ILE A 111 -4.49 -4.89 0.21
N ARG A 112 -3.79 -5.07 -0.95
CA ARG A 112 -2.33 -5.24 -0.98
C ARG A 112 -1.57 -3.99 -0.53
N THR A 113 -2.13 -2.80 -0.74
CA THR A 113 -1.50 -1.56 -0.27
C THR A 113 -1.56 -1.47 1.26
N GLY A 114 -2.70 -1.83 1.86
CA GLY A 114 -2.79 -1.98 3.32
C GLY A 114 -1.83 -3.05 3.84
N ALA A 115 -1.83 -4.22 3.21
CA ALA A 115 -0.97 -5.34 3.60
C ALA A 115 0.52 -4.97 3.59
N ALA A 116 0.99 -4.17 2.62
CA ALA A 116 2.37 -3.67 2.60
C ALA A 116 2.70 -2.81 3.85
N SER A 117 1.79 -1.89 4.22
CA SER A 117 1.91 -1.11 5.47
C SER A 117 1.85 -2.01 6.70
N GLY A 118 0.99 -3.03 6.71
CA GLY A 118 0.90 -4.00 7.79
C GLY A 118 2.19 -4.79 7.98
N VAL A 119 2.80 -5.28 6.89
CA VAL A 119 4.11 -5.95 6.94
C VAL A 119 5.18 -4.99 7.49
N ALA A 120 5.25 -3.77 6.97
CA ALA A 120 6.19 -2.77 7.47
C ALA A 120 5.98 -2.49 8.96
N THR A 121 4.74 -2.33 9.41
CA THR A 121 4.37 -2.11 10.80
C THR A 121 4.84 -3.26 11.70
N ARG A 122 4.68 -4.54 11.30
CA ARG A 122 5.18 -5.70 12.05
C ARG A 122 6.69 -5.66 12.31
N HIS A 123 7.46 -5.09 11.37
CA HIS A 123 8.92 -5.03 11.43
C HIS A 123 9.48 -3.73 12.01
N LEU A 124 8.74 -2.62 11.93
CA LEU A 124 9.25 -1.28 12.20
C LEU A 124 8.55 -0.56 13.35
N ALA A 125 7.34 -0.94 13.74
CA ALA A 125 6.68 -0.37 14.91
C ALA A 125 7.24 -0.94 16.22
N ARG A 126 7.05 -0.22 17.31
CA ARG A 126 7.31 -0.75 18.65
C ARG A 126 6.31 -1.87 18.97
N LYS A 127 6.74 -2.87 19.73
CA LYS A 127 5.89 -4.02 20.12
C LYS A 127 4.79 -3.67 21.13
N ASP A 128 4.97 -2.59 21.85
CA ASP A 128 4.01 -2.04 22.81
C ASP A 128 3.09 -0.96 22.22
N SER A 129 3.09 -0.76 20.90
CA SER A 129 2.18 0.16 20.22
C SER A 129 0.71 -0.24 20.46
N ARG A 130 -0.13 0.72 20.87
CA ARG A 130 -1.55 0.51 21.20
C ARG A 130 -2.49 1.44 20.45
N VAL A 131 -2.00 2.59 20.02
CA VAL A 131 -2.81 3.60 19.33
C VAL A 131 -2.28 3.79 17.92
N ALA A 132 -3.14 3.60 16.92
CA ALA A 132 -2.84 3.95 15.54
C ALA A 132 -3.64 5.17 15.08
N GLY A 133 -3.08 5.92 14.14
CA GLY A 133 -3.74 7.03 13.46
C GLY A 133 -3.75 6.84 11.95
N VAL A 134 -4.86 7.16 11.30
CA VAL A 134 -4.99 7.15 9.84
C VAL A 134 -5.45 8.51 9.35
N ILE A 135 -4.60 9.19 8.58
CA ILE A 135 -4.94 10.45 7.93
C ILE A 135 -5.35 10.18 6.49
N GLY A 136 -6.63 10.34 6.21
CA GLY A 136 -7.33 9.97 4.99
C GLY A 136 -8.41 8.91 5.26
N THR A 137 -9.60 9.08 4.66
CA THR A 137 -10.74 8.15 4.78
C THR A 137 -11.27 7.73 3.41
N GLY A 138 -10.41 7.77 2.40
CA GLY A 138 -10.73 7.31 1.05
C GLY A 138 -10.74 5.79 0.93
N VAL A 139 -10.96 5.31 -0.31
CA VAL A 139 -11.04 3.87 -0.61
C VAL A 139 -9.81 3.09 -0.11
N MET A 140 -8.62 3.66 -0.25
CA MET A 140 -7.37 3.00 0.17
C MET A 140 -7.21 2.93 1.70
N ALA A 141 -7.83 3.84 2.46
CA ALA A 141 -7.76 3.83 3.93
C ALA A 141 -8.39 2.58 4.54
N ARG A 142 -9.36 1.98 3.85
CA ARG A 142 -10.03 0.74 4.28
C ARG A 142 -9.04 -0.40 4.49
N GLY A 143 -8.17 -0.63 3.51
CA GLY A 143 -7.10 -1.61 3.61
C GLY A 143 -6.07 -1.27 4.69
N GLN A 144 -5.79 0.03 4.89
CA GLN A 144 -4.83 0.47 5.92
C GLN A 144 -5.34 0.14 7.33
N VAL A 145 -6.60 0.47 7.65
CA VAL A 145 -7.18 0.17 8.97
C VAL A 145 -7.15 -1.34 9.25
N MET A 146 -7.60 -2.16 8.29
CA MET A 146 -7.58 -3.62 8.42
C MET A 146 -6.17 -4.16 8.67
N ALA A 147 -5.18 -3.62 7.95
CA ALA A 147 -3.79 -4.05 8.09
C ALA A 147 -3.15 -3.62 9.42
N LEU A 148 -3.46 -2.44 9.93
CA LEU A 148 -2.97 -1.97 11.22
C LEU A 148 -3.49 -2.82 12.37
N VAL A 149 -4.79 -3.14 12.37
CA VAL A 149 -5.41 -4.01 13.38
C VAL A 149 -4.82 -5.43 13.32
N GLU A 150 -4.48 -5.94 12.14
CA GLU A 150 -3.82 -7.24 11.97
C GLU A 150 -2.33 -7.22 12.36
N ALA A 151 -1.67 -6.06 12.24
CA ALA A 151 -0.23 -5.93 12.46
C ALA A 151 0.16 -5.72 13.93
N ALA A 152 -0.70 -5.12 14.74
CA ALA A 152 -0.43 -4.72 16.14
C ALA A 152 -1.65 -4.91 17.04
N GLU A 153 -1.41 -5.14 18.32
CA GLU A 153 -2.46 -5.28 19.35
C GLU A 153 -3.02 -3.90 19.74
N LEU A 154 -3.80 -3.29 18.83
CA LEU A 154 -4.32 -1.95 19.01
C LEU A 154 -5.53 -1.92 19.93
N GLU A 155 -5.54 -0.94 20.83
CA GLU A 155 -6.68 -0.58 21.66
C GLU A 155 -7.59 0.44 20.96
N LYS A 156 -6.98 1.28 20.09
CA LYS A 156 -7.68 2.39 19.44
C LYS A 156 -7.07 2.73 18.08
N VAL A 157 -7.94 3.11 17.13
CA VAL A 157 -7.53 3.74 15.88
C VAL A 157 -8.19 5.12 15.77
N LEU A 158 -7.38 6.16 15.63
CA LEU A 158 -7.83 7.52 15.36
C LEU A 158 -7.89 7.76 13.86
N ILE A 159 -8.96 8.38 13.38
CA ILE A 159 -9.06 8.79 11.98
C ILE A 159 -9.23 10.29 11.85
N TYR A 160 -8.65 10.85 10.80
CA TYR A 160 -8.84 12.25 10.44
C TYR A 160 -8.82 12.42 8.92
N SER A 161 -9.69 13.24 8.39
CA SER A 161 -9.62 13.69 7.01
C SER A 161 -10.27 15.07 6.86
N ARG A 162 -10.09 15.69 5.68
CA ARG A 162 -10.77 16.94 5.33
C ARG A 162 -12.19 16.72 4.82
N SER A 163 -12.64 15.46 4.70
CA SER A 163 -14.00 15.13 4.29
C SER A 163 -15.02 15.53 5.36
N ASP A 164 -16.29 15.51 4.98
CA ASP A 164 -17.40 15.77 5.89
C ASP A 164 -17.34 14.84 7.14
N LYS A 165 -17.66 15.42 8.31
CA LYS A 165 -17.63 14.70 9.58
C LYS A 165 -18.62 13.51 9.63
N SER A 166 -19.73 13.57 8.89
CA SER A 166 -20.68 12.45 8.82
C SER A 166 -20.07 11.25 8.08
N ALA A 167 -19.36 11.51 6.96
CA ALA A 167 -18.65 10.47 6.23
C ALA A 167 -17.51 9.83 7.06
N GLN A 168 -16.78 10.66 7.84
CA GLN A 168 -15.77 10.14 8.76
C GLN A 168 -16.40 9.26 9.85
N ARG A 169 -17.54 9.65 10.43
CA ARG A 169 -18.26 8.83 11.44
C ARG A 169 -18.71 7.50 10.84
N SER A 170 -19.36 7.55 9.68
CA SER A 170 -19.78 6.31 9.00
C SER A 170 -18.62 5.35 8.75
N PHE A 171 -17.46 5.89 8.37
CA PHE A 171 -16.24 5.09 8.23
C PHE A 171 -15.78 4.51 9.57
N ALA A 172 -15.75 5.30 10.65
CA ALA A 172 -15.36 4.84 11.98
C ALA A 172 -16.30 3.75 12.50
N ASP A 173 -17.62 3.97 12.41
CA ASP A 173 -18.63 3.03 12.88
C ASP A 173 -18.53 1.69 12.14
N GLU A 174 -18.42 1.74 10.80
CA GLU A 174 -18.26 0.54 9.95
C GLU A 174 -17.02 -0.28 10.37
N PHE A 175 -15.87 0.38 10.53
CA PHE A 175 -14.63 -0.34 10.84
C PHE A 175 -14.52 -0.75 12.30
N SER A 176 -15.16 -0.05 13.24
CA SER A 176 -15.30 -0.53 14.62
C SER A 176 -16.10 -1.84 14.68
N GLU A 177 -17.19 -1.93 13.91
CA GLU A 177 -17.99 -3.15 13.82
C GLU A 177 -17.19 -4.31 13.19
N ILE A 178 -16.48 -4.05 12.09
CA ILE A 178 -15.73 -5.09 11.37
C ILE A 178 -14.53 -5.60 12.18
N THR A 179 -13.83 -4.71 12.88
CA THR A 179 -12.54 -5.04 13.54
C THR A 179 -12.66 -5.35 15.02
N GLY A 180 -13.72 -4.89 15.66
CA GLY A 180 -13.88 -4.97 17.11
C GLY A 180 -12.98 -4.01 17.91
N VAL A 181 -12.24 -3.12 17.24
CA VAL A 181 -11.37 -2.10 17.84
C VAL A 181 -12.10 -0.76 17.89
N ASP A 182 -11.86 0.05 18.93
CA ASP A 182 -12.39 1.43 19.00
C ASP A 182 -11.78 2.29 17.87
N ILE A 183 -12.61 2.67 16.89
CA ILE A 183 -12.21 3.59 15.82
C ILE A 183 -12.96 4.88 15.98
N SER A 184 -12.25 5.97 16.24
CA SER A 184 -12.84 7.25 16.58
C SER A 184 -12.19 8.42 15.85
N LEU A 185 -12.90 9.55 15.80
CA LEU A 185 -12.44 10.74 15.09
C LEU A 185 -11.47 11.55 15.95
N ALA A 186 -10.32 11.89 15.37
CA ALA A 186 -9.45 12.91 15.95
C ALA A 186 -10.00 14.32 15.66
N GLU A 187 -9.70 15.27 16.55
CA GLU A 187 -10.08 16.68 16.37
C GLU A 187 -9.31 17.34 15.22
N SER A 188 -8.03 16.98 15.07
CA SER A 188 -7.12 17.51 14.07
C SER A 188 -6.07 16.48 13.65
N ALA A 189 -5.33 16.76 12.55
CA ALA A 189 -4.16 15.97 12.19
C ALA A 189 -3.09 16.00 13.27
N GLU A 190 -2.90 17.15 13.94
CA GLU A 190 -1.93 17.30 15.02
C GLU A 190 -2.29 16.43 16.23
N SER A 191 -3.54 16.46 16.71
CA SER A 191 -3.96 15.64 17.85
C SER A 191 -3.80 14.16 17.53
N LEU A 192 -4.18 13.73 16.31
CA LEU A 192 -3.99 12.35 15.84
C LEU A 192 -2.52 11.93 15.92
N VAL A 193 -1.61 12.73 15.35
CA VAL A 193 -0.18 12.40 15.32
C VAL A 193 0.41 12.34 16.73
N ARG A 194 0.06 13.31 17.60
CA ARG A 194 0.57 13.35 18.97
C ARG A 194 0.10 12.19 19.85
N GLU A 195 -1.10 11.68 19.60
CA GLU A 195 -1.66 10.55 20.37
C GLU A 195 -1.17 9.17 19.86
N SER A 196 -0.86 9.05 18.57
CA SER A 196 -0.62 7.76 17.94
C SER A 196 0.81 7.24 18.11
N ASP A 197 0.96 5.91 18.21
CA ASP A 197 2.23 5.18 18.15
C ASP A 197 2.59 4.80 16.70
N ILE A 198 1.55 4.58 15.89
CA ILE A 198 1.65 4.27 14.47
C ILE A 198 0.78 5.26 13.71
N VAL A 199 1.32 5.92 12.67
CA VAL A 199 0.56 6.87 11.85
C VAL A 199 0.65 6.47 10.39
N THR A 200 -0.50 6.32 9.73
CA THR A 200 -0.58 6.08 8.29
C THR A 200 -1.11 7.33 7.58
N LEU A 201 -0.36 7.80 6.58
CA LEU A 201 -0.74 8.87 5.69
C LEU A 201 -1.17 8.25 4.35
N ILE A 202 -2.44 8.49 3.98
CA ILE A 202 -3.05 7.90 2.77
C ILE A 202 -4.02 8.90 2.14
N THR A 203 -3.49 10.05 1.75
CA THR A 203 -4.26 11.14 1.17
C THR A 203 -3.85 11.43 -0.27
N SER A 204 -4.58 12.32 -0.92
CA SER A 204 -4.23 12.89 -2.21
C SER A 204 -3.65 14.31 -2.07
N ALA A 205 -3.05 14.61 -0.92
CA ALA A 205 -2.45 15.92 -0.68
C ALA A 205 -1.24 16.15 -1.58
N THR A 206 -1.05 17.39 -2.00
CA THR A 206 0.10 17.83 -2.80
C THR A 206 1.14 18.59 -1.98
N GLU A 207 0.78 18.92 -0.73
CA GLU A 207 1.60 19.65 0.24
C GLU A 207 1.60 18.92 1.57
N PRO A 208 2.61 19.12 2.45
CA PRO A 208 2.67 18.46 3.74
C PRO A 208 1.41 18.64 4.59
N ILE A 209 0.92 17.55 5.14
CA ILE A 209 -0.26 17.52 6.01
C ILE A 209 0.07 17.28 7.46
N VAL A 210 1.32 17.05 7.77
CA VAL A 210 1.89 16.86 9.10
C VAL A 210 3.11 17.74 9.29
N ASN A 211 3.48 17.99 10.53
CA ASN A 211 4.64 18.77 10.90
C ASN A 211 5.58 17.93 11.78
N SER A 212 6.88 18.02 11.51
CA SER A 212 7.92 17.27 12.24
C SER A 212 7.88 17.44 13.76
N SER A 213 7.42 18.58 14.27
CA SER A 213 7.29 18.85 15.70
C SER A 213 6.15 18.10 16.40
N TRP A 214 5.29 17.40 15.66
CA TRP A 214 4.18 16.63 16.21
C TRP A 214 4.56 15.20 16.60
N TRP A 215 5.64 14.67 16.01
CA TRP A 215 6.06 13.28 16.23
C TRP A 215 6.61 13.09 17.64
N LYS A 216 6.14 12.06 18.31
CA LYS A 216 6.75 11.61 19.56
C LYS A 216 7.85 10.58 19.27
N PRO A 217 8.87 10.46 20.14
CA PRO A 217 9.87 9.41 20.03
C PRO A 217 9.20 8.03 19.89
N GLY A 218 9.76 7.18 19.05
CA GLY A 218 9.28 5.83 18.84
C GLY A 218 8.11 5.67 17.87
N THR A 219 7.57 6.75 17.30
CA THR A 219 6.49 6.66 16.31
C THR A 219 6.92 5.89 15.08
N HIS A 220 6.04 5.04 14.56
CA HIS A 220 6.16 4.43 13.23
C HIS A 220 5.24 5.14 12.24
N ILE A 221 5.74 5.48 11.06
CA ILE A 221 5.03 6.20 10.01
C ILE A 221 4.91 5.31 8.76
N ASN A 222 3.70 5.13 8.25
CA ASN A 222 3.45 4.58 6.92
C ASN A 222 3.11 5.74 5.98
N GLY A 223 4.05 6.16 5.13
CA GLY A 223 3.88 7.21 4.12
C GLY A 223 3.47 6.61 2.77
N VAL A 224 2.17 6.61 2.45
CA VAL A 224 1.61 5.84 1.33
C VAL A 224 0.96 6.72 0.27
N GLY A 225 0.46 7.90 0.62
CA GLY A 225 -0.31 8.74 -0.30
C GLY A 225 0.53 9.44 -1.38
N SER A 226 1.79 9.77 -1.08
CA SER A 226 2.73 10.35 -2.04
C SER A 226 3.36 9.26 -2.91
N HIS A 227 2.78 9.02 -4.09
CA HIS A 227 3.17 7.97 -5.03
C HIS A 227 3.35 8.49 -6.48
N ALA A 228 3.56 9.79 -6.62
CA ALA A 228 3.87 10.44 -7.88
C ALA A 228 4.80 11.64 -7.63
N PRO A 229 5.64 12.02 -8.63
CA PRO A 229 6.49 13.18 -8.53
C PRO A 229 5.73 14.48 -8.18
N GLY A 230 6.33 15.33 -7.38
CA GLY A 230 5.78 16.65 -7.03
C GLY A 230 4.61 16.65 -6.04
N ILE A 231 4.18 15.49 -5.53
CA ILE A 231 3.15 15.41 -4.47
C ILE A 231 3.78 14.87 -3.19
N ARG A 232 3.40 15.45 -2.03
CA ARG A 232 3.98 15.05 -0.74
C ARG A 232 2.95 15.16 0.40
N GLU A 233 3.11 14.30 1.39
CA GLU A 233 2.33 14.32 2.63
C GLU A 233 3.18 14.72 3.84
N LEU A 234 4.49 14.46 3.77
CA LEU A 234 5.48 14.70 4.82
C LEU A 234 6.25 16.01 4.58
N ASP A 235 6.58 16.73 5.64
CA ASP A 235 7.57 17.79 5.57
C ASP A 235 9.00 17.22 5.51
N THR A 236 9.92 18.01 4.96
CA THR A 236 11.32 17.62 4.79
C THR A 236 11.97 17.22 6.13
N ALA A 237 11.65 17.93 7.21
CA ALA A 237 12.23 17.67 8.53
C ALA A 237 11.79 16.28 9.08
N THR A 238 10.57 15.84 8.79
CA THR A 238 10.12 14.47 9.13
C THR A 238 10.97 13.42 8.42
N VAL A 239 11.22 13.60 7.11
CA VAL A 239 12.05 12.65 6.34
C VAL A 239 13.49 12.61 6.89
N GLN A 240 14.05 13.78 7.23
CA GLN A 240 15.42 13.87 7.77
C GLN A 240 15.59 13.21 9.14
N MET A 241 14.56 13.28 10.01
CA MET A 241 14.64 12.73 11.37
C MET A 241 14.31 11.24 11.46
N ALA A 242 13.62 10.70 10.45
CA ALA A 242 13.15 9.32 10.47
C ALA A 242 14.18 8.34 9.88
N LYS A 243 14.19 7.11 10.41
CA LYS A 243 14.83 5.99 9.72
C LYS A 243 13.94 5.58 8.56
N VAL A 244 14.34 5.94 7.34
CA VAL A 244 13.56 5.71 6.12
C VAL A 244 13.80 4.32 5.57
N ILE A 245 12.75 3.51 5.48
CA ILE A 245 12.72 2.20 4.81
C ILE A 245 11.74 2.31 3.64
N CYS A 246 12.17 1.95 2.45
CA CYS A 246 11.33 1.99 1.24
C CYS A 246 10.70 0.62 0.95
N ASP A 247 9.58 0.58 0.22
CA ASP A 247 9.15 -0.66 -0.44
C ASP A 247 10.16 -1.10 -1.51
N GLN A 248 10.73 -0.14 -2.24
CA GLN A 248 11.94 -0.25 -3.05
C GLN A 248 12.57 1.15 -3.19
N THR A 249 13.82 1.29 -2.81
CA THR A 249 14.53 2.58 -2.80
C THR A 249 14.51 3.27 -4.16
N GLN A 250 14.81 2.54 -5.24
CA GLN A 250 14.83 3.14 -6.58
C GLN A 250 13.44 3.62 -7.01
N ALA A 251 12.39 2.88 -6.73
CA ALA A 251 11.02 3.29 -7.03
C ALA A 251 10.61 4.53 -6.23
N CYS A 252 10.97 4.59 -4.95
CA CYS A 252 10.70 5.76 -4.11
C CYS A 252 11.46 7.01 -4.60
N LEU A 253 12.72 6.86 -5.02
CA LEU A 253 13.51 7.96 -5.61
C LEU A 253 12.90 8.45 -6.93
N ASN A 254 12.27 7.57 -7.70
CA ASN A 254 11.67 7.93 -8.98
C ASN A 254 10.25 8.51 -8.85
N GLU A 255 9.50 8.18 -7.79
CA GLU A 255 8.06 8.42 -7.76
C GLU A 255 7.55 9.11 -6.47
N ALA A 256 8.27 9.03 -5.35
CA ALA A 256 7.78 9.57 -4.08
C ALA A 256 8.21 11.03 -3.89
N GLY A 257 7.30 11.98 -4.06
CA GLY A 257 7.61 13.40 -3.81
C GLY A 257 8.07 13.68 -2.37
N ASP A 258 7.63 12.88 -1.38
CA ASP A 258 8.16 12.93 -0.01
C ASP A 258 9.69 12.73 0.06
N ILE A 259 10.27 11.96 -0.86
CA ILE A 259 11.71 11.70 -0.95
C ILE A 259 12.37 12.59 -2.00
N GLN A 260 11.77 12.70 -3.18
CA GLN A 260 12.35 13.45 -4.31
C GLN A 260 12.59 14.91 -3.97
N ILE A 261 11.58 15.57 -3.38
CA ILE A 261 11.66 17.01 -3.08
C ILE A 261 12.83 17.32 -2.13
N PRO A 262 13.00 16.66 -0.97
CA PRO A 262 14.17 16.87 -0.13
C PRO A 262 15.51 16.55 -0.80
N VAL A 263 15.55 15.57 -1.70
CA VAL A 263 16.77 15.24 -2.46
C VAL A 263 17.09 16.33 -3.49
N GLU A 264 16.10 16.81 -4.24
CA GLU A 264 16.26 17.90 -5.21
C GLU A 264 16.64 19.23 -4.53
N GLU A 265 16.10 19.49 -3.34
CA GLU A 265 16.49 20.64 -2.50
C GLU A 265 17.91 20.54 -1.94
N GLY A 266 18.56 19.36 -2.06
CA GLY A 266 19.91 19.11 -1.56
C GLY A 266 20.02 19.02 -0.03
N VAL A 267 18.89 18.81 0.66
CA VAL A 267 18.83 18.73 2.12
C VAL A 267 18.65 17.31 2.64
N TYR A 268 18.44 16.34 1.75
CA TYR A 268 18.44 14.91 2.03
C TYR A 268 19.21 14.18 0.92
N ARG A 269 19.92 13.13 1.24
CA ARG A 269 20.70 12.36 0.26
C ARG A 269 20.06 11.01 0.03
N SER A 270 20.13 10.50 -1.20
CA SER A 270 19.67 9.13 -1.51
C SER A 270 20.35 8.06 -0.64
N ASP A 271 21.62 8.29 -0.28
CA ASP A 271 22.39 7.40 0.58
C ASP A 271 21.97 7.43 2.06
N ASP A 272 21.15 8.40 2.47
CA ASP A 272 20.60 8.49 3.82
C ASP A 272 19.34 7.60 3.99
N ILE A 273 18.79 7.06 2.89
CA ILE A 273 17.76 6.02 2.93
C ILE A 273 18.37 4.77 3.54
N HIS A 274 17.76 4.27 4.63
CA HIS A 274 18.31 3.14 5.36
C HIS A 274 18.29 1.83 4.55
N GLY A 275 17.30 1.66 3.67
CA GLY A 275 17.19 0.55 2.73
C GLY A 275 15.76 0.12 2.43
N ASP A 276 15.61 -1.10 1.96
CA ASP A 276 14.35 -1.66 1.51
C ASP A 276 13.72 -2.59 2.57
N LEU A 277 12.40 -2.66 2.59
CA LEU A 277 11.66 -3.53 3.51
C LEU A 277 12.07 -5.01 3.35
N GLY A 278 12.33 -5.46 2.13
CA GLY A 278 12.82 -6.80 1.86
C GLY A 278 14.14 -7.12 2.57
N SER A 279 15.06 -6.14 2.62
CA SER A 279 16.34 -6.28 3.33
C SER A 279 16.16 -6.39 4.86
N VAL A 280 15.17 -5.68 5.42
CA VAL A 280 14.79 -5.83 6.84
C VAL A 280 14.21 -7.21 7.09
N ILE A 281 13.30 -7.68 6.26
CA ILE A 281 12.66 -9.00 6.37
C ILE A 281 13.70 -10.12 6.31
N ASN A 282 14.69 -10.01 5.40
CA ASN A 282 15.77 -10.99 5.25
C ASN A 282 16.90 -10.84 6.29
N GLY A 283 16.79 -9.86 7.21
CA GLY A 283 17.81 -9.63 8.25
C GLY A 283 19.14 -9.10 7.75
N LYS A 284 19.19 -8.57 6.52
CA LYS A 284 20.40 -7.96 5.94
C LYS A 284 20.69 -6.59 6.56
N ILE A 285 19.66 -5.86 6.92
CA ILE A 285 19.71 -4.59 7.65
C ILE A 285 18.78 -4.64 8.85
N ALA A 286 19.12 -3.88 9.90
CA ALA A 286 18.26 -3.80 11.06
C ALA A 286 17.04 -2.90 10.78
N GLY A 287 15.86 -3.34 11.17
CA GLY A 287 14.67 -2.50 11.24
C GLY A 287 14.79 -1.50 12.41
N ARG A 288 13.77 -1.45 13.27
CA ARG A 288 13.84 -0.68 14.53
C ARG A 288 14.89 -1.27 15.48
N GLN A 289 15.74 -0.41 16.06
CA GLN A 289 16.81 -0.81 16.97
C GLN A 289 16.58 -0.36 18.42
N ASN A 290 15.72 0.64 18.63
CA ASN A 290 15.35 1.12 19.97
C ASN A 290 13.97 1.79 19.95
N ASP A 291 13.45 2.10 21.14
CA ASP A 291 12.10 2.65 21.31
C ASP A 291 12.00 4.16 21.05
N GLU A 292 13.12 4.85 20.87
CA GLU A 292 13.18 6.29 20.57
C GLU A 292 13.17 6.58 19.06
N GLU A 293 13.63 5.64 18.22
CA GLU A 293 13.67 5.83 16.77
C GLU A 293 12.29 6.15 16.20
N ILE A 294 12.21 7.18 15.37
CA ILE A 294 11.08 7.39 14.46
C ILE A 294 11.38 6.62 13.18
N THR A 295 10.52 5.70 12.79
CA THR A 295 10.69 4.91 11.58
C THR A 295 9.65 5.32 10.53
N LEU A 296 10.08 5.45 9.27
CA LEU A 296 9.22 5.76 8.14
C LEU A 296 9.29 4.63 7.11
N PHE A 297 8.17 3.96 6.90
CA PHE A 297 7.97 3.12 5.72
C PHE A 297 7.42 3.98 4.58
N LYS A 298 8.21 4.16 3.51
CA LYS A 298 7.77 4.86 2.31
C LYS A 298 7.39 3.86 1.23
N SER A 299 6.16 3.96 0.72
CA SER A 299 5.65 3.06 -0.31
C SER A 299 5.06 3.84 -1.48
N VAL A 300 5.40 3.42 -2.69
CA VAL A 300 4.81 3.87 -3.96
C VAL A 300 4.01 2.76 -4.64
N GLY A 301 4.10 1.55 -4.10
CA GLY A 301 3.41 0.36 -4.60
C GLY A 301 4.17 -0.31 -5.76
N LEU A 302 4.40 -1.59 -5.64
CA LEU A 302 5.22 -2.40 -6.55
C LEU A 302 4.36 -3.46 -7.26
N ALA A 303 4.73 -3.82 -8.48
CA ALA A 303 4.04 -4.86 -9.24
C ALA A 303 4.08 -6.23 -8.53
N ILE A 304 5.15 -6.54 -7.80
CA ILE A 304 5.24 -7.79 -7.03
C ILE A 304 4.11 -7.93 -6.01
N GLN A 305 3.65 -6.82 -5.43
CA GLN A 305 2.55 -6.81 -4.45
C GLN A 305 1.22 -7.22 -5.12
N ASP A 306 1.00 -6.74 -6.34
CA ASP A 306 -0.21 -7.06 -7.10
C ASP A 306 -0.21 -8.51 -7.56
N ILE A 307 0.91 -8.97 -8.14
CA ILE A 307 1.00 -10.28 -8.78
C ILE A 307 1.08 -11.41 -7.75
N SER A 308 1.75 -11.21 -6.61
CA SER A 308 1.76 -12.20 -5.53
C SER A 308 0.37 -12.41 -4.92
N CYS A 309 -0.37 -11.33 -4.65
CA CYS A 309 -1.75 -11.43 -4.17
C CYS A 309 -2.69 -12.03 -5.22
N ALA A 310 -2.54 -11.65 -6.49
CA ALA A 310 -3.35 -12.19 -7.58
C ALA A 310 -3.13 -13.69 -7.80
N SER A 311 -1.88 -14.15 -7.69
CA SER A 311 -1.56 -15.58 -7.74
C SER A 311 -2.20 -16.35 -6.58
N LEU A 312 -2.16 -15.80 -5.35
CA LEU A 312 -2.87 -16.39 -4.21
C LEU A 312 -4.37 -16.47 -4.45
N VAL A 313 -5.00 -15.39 -4.96
CA VAL A 313 -6.43 -15.38 -5.29
C VAL A 313 -6.76 -16.46 -6.33
N TYR A 314 -5.94 -16.60 -7.37
CA TYR A 314 -6.12 -17.63 -8.39
C TYR A 314 -6.07 -19.05 -7.79
N GLU A 315 -5.07 -19.36 -6.96
CA GLU A 315 -4.97 -20.69 -6.33
C GLU A 315 -6.16 -20.96 -5.39
N GLN A 316 -6.58 -19.98 -4.59
CA GLN A 316 -7.77 -20.11 -3.76
C GLN A 316 -9.05 -20.30 -4.59
N ALA A 317 -9.17 -19.58 -5.71
CA ALA A 317 -10.30 -19.72 -6.62
C ALA A 317 -10.40 -21.13 -7.21
N LYS A 318 -9.28 -21.70 -7.64
CA LYS A 318 -9.21 -23.10 -8.11
C LYS A 318 -9.63 -24.10 -7.05
N GLU A 319 -9.09 -23.95 -5.85
CA GLU A 319 -9.38 -24.87 -4.74
C GLU A 319 -10.85 -24.85 -4.34
N GLN A 320 -11.49 -23.67 -4.40
CA GLN A 320 -12.87 -23.46 -3.95
C GLN A 320 -13.91 -23.51 -5.07
N GLY A 321 -13.47 -23.63 -6.32
CA GLY A 321 -14.38 -23.62 -7.48
C GLY A 321 -15.07 -22.27 -7.68
N VAL A 322 -14.39 -21.15 -7.40
CA VAL A 322 -14.92 -19.79 -7.54
C VAL A 322 -14.48 -19.18 -8.87
N GLY A 323 -15.35 -18.38 -9.49
CA GLY A 323 -15.10 -17.67 -10.74
C GLY A 323 -15.80 -18.30 -11.93
N LEU A 324 -15.74 -17.60 -13.06
CA LEU A 324 -16.29 -18.05 -14.34
C LEU A 324 -15.15 -18.57 -15.21
N GLU A 325 -15.25 -19.82 -15.67
CA GLU A 325 -14.31 -20.38 -16.62
C GLU A 325 -14.55 -19.84 -18.03
N PHE A 326 -13.50 -19.43 -18.71
CA PHE A 326 -13.54 -18.96 -20.08
C PHE A 326 -12.38 -19.55 -20.89
N ASP A 327 -12.66 -19.95 -22.14
CA ASP A 327 -11.64 -20.48 -23.04
C ASP A 327 -11.32 -19.45 -24.14
N PHE A 328 -10.14 -18.87 -24.07
CA PHE A 328 -9.64 -17.94 -25.11
C PHE A 328 -9.03 -18.64 -26.32
N THR A 329 -8.94 -19.98 -26.32
CA THR A 329 -8.24 -20.76 -27.34
C THR A 329 -9.19 -21.46 -28.31
N LEU A 330 -10.50 -21.42 -28.09
CA LEU A 330 -11.54 -22.01 -28.94
C LEU A 330 -12.11 -21.01 -29.94
#